data_a66e0e0e9c0bf67a37a10a9d55c9f5e4
#
_entry.id   a66e0e0e9c0bf67a37a10a9d55c9f5e4
#
_cell.length_a   1.000
_cell.length_b   1.000
_cell.length_c   1.000
_cell.angle_alpha   90.00
_cell.angle_beta   90.00
_cell.angle_gamma   90.00
#
_symmetry.space_group_name_H-M   'P 1'
#
loop_
_entity.id
_entity.type
_entity.pdbx_description
1 polymer ?
#
loop_
_entity_poly.entity_id
_entity_poly.type
_entity_poly.pdbx_seq_one_letter_code
_entity_poly.pdbx_strand_id
1 'polypeptide(L)'
;MVNVIGLGYIGLPTALMMASHGVEVIGTDYNKELVATLNAGKTTFKEKGLDELFQNALAAGVKFTTEYQVTDTYIVSVPTPYDKFSKKVDACYVVEAVKDVMRVCPKGATVVVESTVSPGTIDKYVRPVIEANGFKIGEDINLVHAPERIIPGNMVYELLHNNRTIGADDKAIGEKVKKFYSSFCQGEIVVTDIRTAEMTKVVENTFRAVNIAFANELAKICRHDNMDVYEIIKICNMHPRVNILQPGPGVGGHCISVDPWFLVGDYPSLAKVIDESMKTNDGMPDFVLNRIYEIMKEKGLTDVSRVGLYGLTYKENVDDMRESPTLQLLESQERHLATGLKVYDPFITKDVVKNQYHDLDAFLADVDMVVVMVKHTEIRENVDKLAGKVILDCHNIINLPGVYHI
;
A
#
# COMPACT_ATOMS: atom_id res chain seq x y z
N MET A 1 -25.90 -5.49 13.99
CA MET A 1 -25.30 -6.24 12.85
C MET A 1 -24.58 -5.29 11.93
N VAL A 2 -23.40 -5.66 11.44
CA VAL A 2 -22.56 -4.85 10.53
C VAL A 2 -22.42 -5.56 9.19
N ASN A 3 -22.63 -4.83 8.08
CA ASN A 3 -22.32 -5.31 6.75
C ASN A 3 -21.02 -4.63 6.24
N VAL A 4 -19.97 -5.40 6.05
CA VAL A 4 -18.70 -4.92 5.47
C VAL A 4 -18.72 -5.17 3.97
N ILE A 5 -18.56 -4.12 3.18
CA ILE A 5 -18.67 -4.10 1.72
C ILE A 5 -17.29 -3.91 1.11
N GLY A 6 -16.90 -4.85 0.25
CA GLY A 6 -15.54 -4.98 -0.27
C GLY A 6 -14.68 -5.83 0.66
N LEU A 7 -14.33 -7.05 0.21
CA LEU A 7 -13.59 -8.05 0.99
C LEU A 7 -12.16 -8.22 0.47
N GLY A 8 -11.54 -7.11 0.11
CA GLY A 8 -10.13 -7.03 -0.25
C GLY A 8 -9.19 -6.98 0.96
N TYR A 9 -7.98 -6.45 0.74
CA TYR A 9 -6.91 -6.37 1.74
C TYR A 9 -7.25 -5.59 3.01
N ILE A 10 -8.26 -4.71 2.98
CA ILE A 10 -8.70 -3.92 4.14
C ILE A 10 -9.99 -4.50 4.71
N GLY A 11 -11.04 -4.63 3.89
CA GLY A 11 -12.35 -4.99 4.39
C GLY A 11 -12.46 -6.42 4.91
N LEU A 12 -11.76 -7.39 4.30
CA LEU A 12 -11.78 -8.76 4.83
C LEU A 12 -11.17 -8.84 6.23
N PRO A 13 -9.93 -8.38 6.50
CA PRO A 13 -9.37 -8.39 7.85
C PRO A 13 -10.21 -7.60 8.86
N THR A 14 -10.79 -6.45 8.47
CA THR A 14 -11.69 -5.67 9.33
C THR A 14 -12.94 -6.48 9.70
N ALA A 15 -13.60 -7.13 8.72
CA ALA A 15 -14.78 -7.98 8.95
C ALA A 15 -14.46 -9.15 9.90
N LEU A 16 -13.35 -9.84 9.65
CA LEU A 16 -12.90 -10.97 10.47
C LEU A 16 -12.56 -10.54 11.89
N MET A 17 -11.88 -9.40 12.04
CA MET A 17 -11.49 -8.88 13.34
C MET A 17 -12.72 -8.50 14.17
N MET A 18 -13.69 -7.81 13.59
CA MET A 18 -14.96 -7.49 14.26
C MET A 18 -15.71 -8.76 14.67
N ALA A 19 -15.85 -9.73 13.76
CA ALA A 19 -16.57 -10.98 14.05
C ALA A 19 -15.92 -11.78 15.18
N SER A 20 -14.60 -11.94 15.14
CA SER A 20 -13.87 -12.67 16.19
C SER A 20 -13.93 -12.00 17.57
N HIS A 21 -14.34 -10.72 17.63
CA HIS A 21 -14.53 -9.96 18.88
C HIS A 21 -16.02 -9.71 19.22
N GLY A 22 -16.90 -10.57 18.71
CA GLY A 22 -18.30 -10.62 19.14
C GLY A 22 -19.24 -9.63 18.44
N VAL A 23 -18.82 -8.98 17.36
CA VAL A 23 -19.71 -8.21 16.50
C VAL A 23 -20.34 -9.14 15.48
N GLU A 24 -21.66 -9.08 15.32
CA GLU A 24 -22.36 -9.81 14.25
C GLU A 24 -22.06 -9.16 12.90
N VAL A 25 -21.35 -9.89 12.01
CA VAL A 25 -20.82 -9.36 10.76
C VAL A 25 -21.26 -10.19 9.56
N ILE A 26 -21.64 -9.49 8.48
CA ILE A 26 -21.79 -10.04 7.14
C ILE A 26 -20.80 -9.33 6.23
N GLY A 27 -19.97 -10.09 5.51
CA GLY A 27 -19.08 -9.58 4.47
C GLY A 27 -19.77 -9.66 3.10
N THR A 28 -19.75 -8.57 2.35
CA THR A 28 -20.35 -8.51 1.00
C THR A 28 -19.29 -8.11 -0.02
N ASP A 29 -19.19 -8.88 -1.12
CA ASP A 29 -18.34 -8.53 -2.26
C ASP A 29 -19.02 -8.92 -3.57
N TYR A 30 -18.88 -8.11 -4.61
CA TYR A 30 -19.46 -8.39 -5.93
C TYR A 30 -18.75 -9.56 -6.64
N ASN A 31 -17.53 -9.89 -6.24
CA ASN A 31 -16.73 -10.98 -6.84
C ASN A 31 -17.20 -12.34 -6.31
N LYS A 32 -17.94 -13.05 -7.17
CA LYS A 32 -18.52 -14.37 -6.84
C LYS A 32 -17.47 -15.43 -6.52
N GLU A 33 -16.31 -15.40 -7.16
CA GLU A 33 -15.24 -16.37 -6.93
C GLU A 33 -14.56 -16.12 -5.56
N LEU A 34 -14.36 -14.85 -5.21
CA LEU A 34 -13.86 -14.46 -3.90
C LEU A 34 -14.81 -14.92 -2.80
N VAL A 35 -16.10 -14.62 -2.93
CA VAL A 35 -17.13 -15.03 -1.95
C VAL A 35 -17.22 -16.56 -1.85
N ALA A 36 -17.16 -17.29 -2.98
CA ALA A 36 -17.15 -18.74 -2.99
C ALA A 36 -15.92 -19.32 -2.26
N THR A 37 -14.75 -18.72 -2.46
CA THR A 37 -13.50 -19.10 -1.78
C THR A 37 -13.61 -18.92 -0.26
N LEU A 38 -14.12 -17.78 0.20
CA LEU A 38 -14.34 -17.50 1.61
C LEU A 38 -15.36 -18.48 2.22
N ASN A 39 -16.47 -18.74 1.53
CA ASN A 39 -17.49 -19.71 1.97
C ASN A 39 -16.96 -21.17 1.95
N ALA A 40 -15.94 -21.47 1.17
CA ALA A 40 -15.24 -22.76 1.20
C ALA A 40 -14.20 -22.86 2.36
N GLY A 41 -14.14 -21.85 3.25
CA GLY A 41 -13.25 -21.84 4.41
C GLY A 41 -11.79 -21.49 4.10
N LYS A 42 -11.53 -20.76 3.00
CA LYS A 42 -10.18 -20.39 2.56
C LYS A 42 -10.04 -18.87 2.47
N THR A 43 -8.90 -18.36 2.90
CA THR A 43 -8.51 -16.96 2.71
C THR A 43 -8.15 -16.68 1.25
N THR A 44 -8.29 -15.43 0.81
CA THR A 44 -8.07 -15.01 -0.59
C THR A 44 -6.69 -14.45 -0.85
N PHE A 45 -5.91 -14.20 0.20
CA PHE A 45 -4.51 -13.77 0.14
C PHE A 45 -3.76 -14.25 1.39
N LYS A 46 -2.42 -14.24 1.32
CA LYS A 46 -1.55 -14.65 2.42
C LYS A 46 -1.18 -13.45 3.28
N GLU A 47 -1.40 -13.59 4.60
CA GLU A 47 -1.02 -12.59 5.60
C GLU A 47 -0.77 -13.29 6.93
N LYS A 48 0.22 -12.81 7.67
CA LYS A 48 0.56 -13.40 8.97
C LYS A 48 -0.61 -13.29 9.95
N GLY A 49 -1.05 -14.43 10.49
CA GLY A 49 -2.16 -14.50 11.45
C GLY A 49 -3.56 -14.43 10.83
N LEU A 50 -3.69 -14.21 9.52
CA LEU A 50 -4.99 -14.09 8.86
C LEU A 50 -5.77 -15.40 8.88
N ASP A 51 -5.13 -16.54 8.66
CA ASP A 51 -5.81 -17.83 8.64
C ASP A 51 -6.39 -18.17 10.02
N GLU A 52 -5.67 -17.91 11.10
CA GLU A 52 -6.17 -18.08 12.47
C GLU A 52 -7.35 -17.13 12.76
N LEU A 53 -7.20 -15.85 12.40
CA LEU A 53 -8.27 -14.85 12.52
C LEU A 53 -9.52 -15.27 11.74
N PHE A 54 -9.33 -15.82 10.53
CA PHE A 54 -10.41 -16.31 9.68
C PHE A 54 -11.17 -17.48 10.34
N GLN A 55 -10.47 -18.47 10.89
CA GLN A 55 -11.10 -19.58 11.59
C GLN A 55 -11.88 -19.11 12.83
N ASN A 56 -11.32 -18.18 13.59
CA ASN A 56 -12.00 -17.59 14.75
C ASN A 56 -13.27 -16.83 14.34
N ALA A 57 -13.23 -16.08 13.26
CA ALA A 57 -14.39 -15.36 12.72
C ALA A 57 -15.48 -16.32 12.19
N LEU A 58 -15.10 -17.42 11.52
CA LEU A 58 -16.05 -18.46 11.10
C LEU A 58 -16.73 -19.12 12.31
N ALA A 59 -15.97 -19.44 13.36
CA ALA A 59 -16.52 -19.98 14.59
C ALA A 59 -17.47 -18.99 15.30
N ALA A 60 -17.23 -17.68 15.13
CA ALA A 60 -18.11 -16.62 15.62
C ALA A 60 -19.33 -16.35 14.71
N GLY A 61 -19.43 -17.02 13.55
CA GLY A 61 -20.60 -17.01 12.69
C GLY A 61 -20.60 -15.92 11.61
N VAL A 62 -19.43 -15.40 11.20
CA VAL A 62 -19.33 -14.50 10.05
C VAL A 62 -19.85 -15.18 8.79
N LYS A 63 -20.54 -14.41 7.94
CA LYS A 63 -21.12 -14.89 6.67
C LYS A 63 -20.59 -14.05 5.51
N PHE A 64 -20.47 -14.67 4.34
CA PHE A 64 -20.03 -13.97 3.13
C PHE A 64 -21.08 -14.14 2.02
N THR A 65 -21.39 -13.06 1.32
CA THR A 65 -22.46 -13.02 0.31
C THR A 65 -22.10 -12.03 -0.81
N THR A 66 -22.75 -12.20 -1.95
CA THR A 66 -22.71 -11.21 -3.04
C THR A 66 -23.86 -10.19 -2.96
N GLU A 67 -24.84 -10.42 -2.08
CA GLU A 67 -26.03 -9.60 -1.96
C GLU A 67 -25.94 -8.67 -0.74
N TYR A 68 -26.27 -7.39 -0.94
CA TYR A 68 -26.36 -6.42 0.14
C TYR A 68 -27.47 -6.80 1.12
N GLN A 69 -27.18 -6.74 2.41
CA GLN A 69 -28.08 -7.16 3.47
C GLN A 69 -28.67 -5.96 4.21
N VAL A 70 -29.88 -6.10 4.76
CA VAL A 70 -30.48 -5.08 5.62
C VAL A 70 -29.80 -5.11 6.98
N THR A 71 -29.05 -4.08 7.31
CA THR A 71 -28.31 -3.95 8.58
C THR A 71 -28.34 -2.53 9.11
N ASP A 72 -27.95 -2.33 10.38
CA ASP A 72 -27.92 -1.00 11.00
C ASP A 72 -26.63 -0.22 10.70
N THR A 73 -25.60 -0.92 10.26
CA THR A 73 -24.28 -0.32 9.98
C THR A 73 -23.67 -0.96 8.74
N TYR A 74 -23.17 -0.13 7.84
CA TYR A 74 -22.48 -0.50 6.61
C TYR A 74 -21.08 0.09 6.62
N ILE A 75 -20.07 -0.75 6.41
CA ILE A 75 -18.67 -0.32 6.28
C ILE A 75 -18.27 -0.53 4.82
N VAL A 76 -18.00 0.57 4.11
CA VAL A 76 -17.61 0.56 2.70
C VAL A 76 -16.07 0.59 2.63
N SER A 77 -15.49 -0.54 2.19
CA SER A 77 -14.04 -0.76 2.10
C SER A 77 -13.65 -1.23 0.69
N VAL A 78 -13.97 -0.42 -0.30
CA VAL A 78 -13.78 -0.70 -1.73
C VAL A 78 -12.57 0.06 -2.28
N PRO A 79 -12.00 -0.36 -3.45
CA PRO A 79 -10.87 0.34 -4.05
C PRO A 79 -11.15 1.81 -4.37
N THR A 80 -10.10 2.64 -4.26
CA THR A 80 -10.10 4.07 -4.62
C THR A 80 -8.89 4.37 -5.50
N PRO A 81 -8.90 3.93 -6.77
CA PRO A 81 -7.82 4.22 -7.70
C PRO A 81 -7.72 5.72 -7.97
N TYR A 82 -6.60 6.15 -8.56
CA TYR A 82 -6.45 7.52 -9.01
C TYR A 82 -6.16 7.59 -10.51
N ASP A 83 -6.57 8.67 -11.13
CA ASP A 83 -6.24 8.98 -12.51
C ASP A 83 -4.80 9.53 -12.59
N LYS A 84 -3.94 8.83 -13.33
CA LYS A 84 -2.49 9.17 -13.43
C LYS A 84 -2.24 10.54 -14.08
N PHE A 85 -3.17 11.08 -14.87
CA PHE A 85 -3.03 12.37 -15.52
C PHE A 85 -3.50 13.53 -14.65
N SER A 86 -4.74 13.46 -14.17
CA SER A 86 -5.32 14.51 -13.32
C SER A 86 -4.84 14.43 -11.87
N LYS A 87 -4.25 13.30 -11.46
CA LYS A 87 -3.84 13.01 -10.07
C LYS A 87 -5.00 13.02 -9.07
N LYS A 88 -6.23 12.85 -9.53
CA LYS A 88 -7.44 12.86 -8.70
C LYS A 88 -7.89 11.46 -8.36
N VAL A 89 -8.49 11.31 -7.16
CA VAL A 89 -9.11 10.06 -6.76
C VAL A 89 -10.29 9.74 -7.68
N ASP A 90 -10.41 8.48 -8.09
CA ASP A 90 -11.61 7.95 -8.69
C ASP A 90 -12.49 7.31 -7.59
N ALA A 91 -13.58 8.00 -7.26
CA ALA A 91 -14.51 7.57 -6.23
C ALA A 91 -15.64 6.66 -6.77
N CYS A 92 -15.57 6.20 -8.02
CA CYS A 92 -16.68 5.47 -8.66
C CYS A 92 -17.11 4.23 -7.85
N TYR A 93 -16.17 3.44 -7.35
CA TYR A 93 -16.50 2.25 -6.55
C TYR A 93 -17.16 2.60 -5.21
N VAL A 94 -16.72 3.67 -4.54
CA VAL A 94 -17.35 4.15 -3.30
C VAL A 94 -18.78 4.62 -3.58
N VAL A 95 -18.97 5.38 -4.65
CA VAL A 95 -20.27 5.89 -5.09
C VAL A 95 -21.23 4.74 -5.40
N GLU A 96 -20.81 3.74 -6.17
CA GLU A 96 -21.66 2.59 -6.51
C GLU A 96 -21.99 1.75 -5.26
N ALA A 97 -21.00 1.48 -4.40
CA ALA A 97 -21.26 0.76 -3.15
C ALA A 97 -22.26 1.49 -2.25
N VAL A 98 -22.14 2.83 -2.14
CA VAL A 98 -23.11 3.62 -1.36
C VAL A 98 -24.50 3.63 -2.02
N LYS A 99 -24.63 3.70 -3.35
CA LYS A 99 -25.91 3.55 -4.05
C LYS A 99 -26.59 2.22 -3.73
N ASP A 100 -25.82 1.14 -3.74
CA ASP A 100 -26.36 -0.19 -3.44
C ASP A 100 -26.78 -0.30 -1.96
N VAL A 101 -26.04 0.32 -1.04
CA VAL A 101 -26.46 0.46 0.37
C VAL A 101 -27.77 1.20 0.47
N MET A 102 -27.96 2.32 -0.25
CA MET A 102 -29.21 3.11 -0.20
C MET A 102 -30.44 2.34 -0.66
N ARG A 103 -30.29 1.28 -1.46
CA ARG A 103 -31.41 0.42 -1.90
C ARG A 103 -31.93 -0.50 -0.80
N VAL A 104 -31.11 -0.79 0.21
CA VAL A 104 -31.44 -1.81 1.23
C VAL A 104 -31.41 -1.26 2.66
N CYS A 105 -30.72 -0.16 2.92
CA CYS A 105 -30.52 0.34 4.27
C CYS A 105 -31.83 0.85 4.90
N PRO A 106 -32.11 0.54 6.18
CA PRO A 106 -33.21 1.13 6.90
C PRO A 106 -32.89 2.58 7.32
N LYS A 107 -33.94 3.37 7.59
CA LYS A 107 -33.77 4.67 8.23
C LYS A 107 -33.11 4.51 9.61
N GLY A 108 -32.21 5.44 9.94
CA GLY A 108 -31.40 5.40 11.14
C GLY A 108 -30.08 4.61 10.99
N ALA A 109 -29.84 3.98 9.83
CA ALA A 109 -28.60 3.28 9.55
C ALA A 109 -27.37 4.21 9.56
N THR A 110 -26.19 3.64 9.77
CA THR A 110 -24.92 4.35 9.71
C THR A 110 -24.09 3.80 8.55
N VAL A 111 -23.68 4.67 7.65
CA VAL A 111 -22.71 4.36 6.57
C VAL A 111 -21.35 4.87 6.97
N VAL A 112 -20.39 3.98 7.03
CA VAL A 112 -18.99 4.26 7.34
C VAL A 112 -18.17 4.04 6.06
N VAL A 113 -17.59 5.08 5.51
CA VAL A 113 -16.61 4.96 4.42
C VAL A 113 -15.24 4.72 5.03
N GLU A 114 -14.71 3.49 4.89
CA GLU A 114 -13.40 3.09 5.37
C GLU A 114 -12.32 3.26 4.28
N SER A 115 -12.72 3.25 3.02
CA SER A 115 -11.82 3.48 1.89
C SER A 115 -11.09 4.81 2.04
N THR A 116 -9.76 4.82 1.77
CA THR A 116 -8.97 6.06 1.76
C THR A 116 -9.38 6.91 0.56
N VAL A 117 -9.69 8.16 0.80
CA VAL A 117 -10.12 9.13 -0.22
C VAL A 117 -9.41 10.47 -0.05
N SER A 118 -9.39 11.27 -1.11
CA SER A 118 -8.90 12.64 -1.05
C SER A 118 -9.80 13.53 -0.18
N PRO A 119 -9.25 14.53 0.54
CA PRO A 119 -10.03 15.44 1.36
C PRO A 119 -11.14 16.15 0.58
N GLY A 120 -12.36 16.05 1.07
CA GLY A 120 -13.57 16.58 0.43
C GLY A 120 -14.26 15.63 -0.55
N THR A 121 -13.76 14.42 -0.72
CA THR A 121 -14.38 13.39 -1.58
C THR A 121 -15.78 13.01 -1.06
N ILE A 122 -15.95 12.86 0.24
CA ILE A 122 -17.23 12.51 0.84
C ILE A 122 -18.26 13.61 0.57
N ASP A 123 -17.89 14.86 0.75
CA ASP A 123 -18.80 15.99 0.47
C ASP A 123 -19.16 16.07 -1.00
N LYS A 124 -18.21 15.83 -1.90
CA LYS A 124 -18.38 16.01 -3.33
C LYS A 124 -19.13 14.87 -4.00
N TYR A 125 -18.93 13.64 -3.56
CA TYR A 125 -19.40 12.45 -4.26
C TYR A 125 -20.37 11.58 -3.45
N VAL A 126 -20.15 11.43 -2.13
CA VAL A 126 -20.93 10.50 -1.31
C VAL A 126 -22.23 11.15 -0.82
N ARG A 127 -22.17 12.36 -0.27
CA ARG A 127 -23.38 13.08 0.20
C ARG A 127 -24.42 13.27 -0.89
N PRO A 128 -24.07 13.75 -2.11
CA PRO A 128 -25.06 13.90 -3.17
C PRO A 128 -25.75 12.59 -3.57
N VAL A 129 -25.04 11.48 -3.49
CA VAL A 129 -25.61 10.15 -3.78
C VAL A 129 -26.63 9.74 -2.74
N ILE A 130 -26.34 9.93 -1.46
CA ILE A 130 -27.27 9.66 -0.36
C ILE A 130 -28.54 10.51 -0.49
N GLU A 131 -28.36 11.81 -0.71
CA GLU A 131 -29.49 12.77 -0.86
C GLU A 131 -30.32 12.50 -2.11
N ALA A 132 -29.70 12.15 -3.24
CA ALA A 132 -30.40 11.79 -4.48
C ALA A 132 -31.24 10.52 -4.35
N ASN A 133 -30.94 9.65 -3.38
CA ASN A 133 -31.73 8.47 -3.04
C ASN A 133 -32.82 8.77 -1.98
N GLY A 134 -33.05 10.04 -1.64
CA GLY A 134 -34.14 10.48 -0.77
C GLY A 134 -33.88 10.39 0.74
N PHE A 135 -32.61 10.21 1.14
CA PHE A 135 -32.21 10.19 2.55
C PHE A 135 -31.67 11.55 2.98
N LYS A 136 -32.05 12.01 4.15
CA LYS A 136 -31.49 13.17 4.83
C LYS A 136 -30.37 12.72 5.78
N ILE A 137 -29.15 13.20 5.52
CA ILE A 137 -28.01 12.93 6.38
C ILE A 137 -28.21 13.63 7.73
N GLY A 138 -27.99 12.90 8.83
CA GLY A 138 -28.20 13.35 10.20
C GLY A 138 -29.63 13.16 10.72
N GLU A 139 -30.62 12.86 9.83
CA GLU A 139 -32.00 12.54 10.22
C GLU A 139 -32.35 11.08 9.86
N ASP A 140 -32.25 10.73 8.57
CA ASP A 140 -32.63 9.42 8.06
C ASP A 140 -31.42 8.45 8.00
N ILE A 141 -30.21 8.96 7.93
CA ILE A 141 -29.00 8.18 7.85
C ILE A 141 -27.81 8.93 8.46
N ASN A 142 -26.87 8.20 9.04
CA ASN A 142 -25.65 8.76 9.59
C ASN A 142 -24.48 8.46 8.64
N LEU A 143 -23.61 9.45 8.40
CA LEU A 143 -22.43 9.32 7.55
C LEU A 143 -21.17 9.50 8.39
N VAL A 144 -20.21 8.59 8.22
CA VAL A 144 -18.95 8.55 8.96
C VAL A 144 -17.81 8.20 8.01
N HIS A 145 -16.64 8.75 8.23
CA HIS A 145 -15.41 8.33 7.57
C HIS A 145 -14.42 7.77 8.60
N ALA A 146 -13.95 6.56 8.39
CA ALA A 146 -13.03 5.88 9.31
C ALA A 146 -11.90 5.19 8.55
N PRO A 147 -10.94 5.96 7.98
CA PRO A 147 -9.88 5.41 7.13
C PRO A 147 -8.96 4.47 7.90
N GLU A 148 -8.56 3.36 7.24
CA GLU A 148 -7.68 2.35 7.80
C GLU A 148 -6.20 2.66 7.52
N ARG A 149 -5.31 2.22 8.39
CA ARG A 149 -3.87 2.48 8.35
C ARG A 149 -3.00 1.24 8.23
N ILE A 150 -3.60 0.06 8.10
CA ILE A 150 -2.86 -1.21 8.00
C ILE A 150 -2.08 -1.33 6.69
N ILE A 151 -0.98 -2.07 6.76
CA ILE A 151 -0.13 -2.37 5.60
C ILE A 151 0.07 -3.89 5.49
N PRO A 152 0.19 -4.44 4.25
CA PRO A 152 0.52 -5.84 4.03
C PRO A 152 1.77 -6.30 4.78
N GLY A 153 1.74 -7.54 5.31
CA GLY A 153 2.80 -8.18 6.06
C GLY A 153 2.67 -8.06 7.58
N ASN A 154 1.78 -7.20 8.12
CA ASN A 154 1.54 -7.07 9.57
C ASN A 154 0.10 -6.63 9.90
N MET A 155 -0.85 -6.89 9.01
CA MET A 155 -2.22 -6.36 9.09
C MET A 155 -2.95 -6.72 10.37
N VAL A 156 -2.90 -7.98 10.80
CA VAL A 156 -3.62 -8.46 11.99
C VAL A 156 -3.12 -7.77 13.25
N TYR A 157 -1.80 -7.61 13.38
CA TYR A 157 -1.20 -6.88 14.49
C TYR A 157 -1.58 -5.40 14.47
N GLU A 158 -1.52 -4.77 13.30
CA GLU A 158 -1.80 -3.35 13.13
C GLU A 158 -3.28 -3.01 13.37
N LEU A 159 -4.22 -3.88 12.96
CA LEU A 159 -5.64 -3.72 13.28
C LEU A 159 -5.90 -3.63 14.80
N LEU A 160 -5.13 -4.40 15.58
CA LEU A 160 -5.24 -4.41 17.05
C LEU A 160 -4.58 -3.18 17.69
N HIS A 161 -3.45 -2.69 17.17
CA HIS A 161 -2.57 -1.78 17.91
C HIS A 161 -2.49 -0.35 17.35
N ASN A 162 -2.83 -0.15 16.05
CA ASN A 162 -2.77 1.18 15.46
C ASN A 162 -3.86 2.10 16.02
N ASN A 163 -3.49 3.36 16.24
CA ASN A 163 -4.47 4.42 16.51
C ASN A 163 -5.39 4.62 15.32
N ARG A 164 -6.65 5.01 15.57
CA ARG A 164 -7.66 5.25 14.53
C ARG A 164 -8.19 6.67 14.58
N THR A 165 -8.66 7.14 13.44
CA THR A 165 -9.42 8.39 13.32
C THR A 165 -10.81 8.08 12.80
N ILE A 166 -11.82 8.67 13.43
CA ILE A 166 -13.22 8.57 13.01
C ILE A 166 -13.74 9.98 12.79
N GLY A 167 -14.12 10.28 11.56
CA GLY A 167 -14.75 11.53 11.17
C GLY A 167 -16.26 11.38 11.11
N ALA A 168 -17.00 12.21 11.82
CA ALA A 168 -18.46 12.24 11.80
C ALA A 168 -18.96 13.67 11.90
N ASP A 169 -20.14 13.96 11.29
CA ASP A 169 -20.78 15.26 11.42
C ASP A 169 -21.36 15.44 12.85
N ASP A 170 -21.90 14.36 13.40
CA ASP A 170 -22.35 14.31 14.79
C ASP A 170 -21.36 13.51 15.64
N LYS A 171 -20.78 14.15 16.65
CA LYS A 171 -19.85 13.53 17.59
C LYS A 171 -20.44 12.29 18.28
N ALA A 172 -21.74 12.29 18.60
CA ALA A 172 -22.39 11.15 19.25
C ALA A 172 -22.42 9.92 18.33
N ILE A 173 -22.59 10.12 17.02
CA ILE A 173 -22.49 9.06 16.00
C ILE A 173 -21.05 8.57 15.88
N GLY A 174 -20.07 9.47 15.87
CA GLY A 174 -18.65 9.09 15.89
C GLY A 174 -18.30 8.23 17.09
N GLU A 175 -18.76 8.59 18.29
CA GLU A 175 -18.56 7.82 19.51
C GLU A 175 -19.30 6.46 19.48
N LYS A 176 -20.47 6.37 18.80
CA LYS A 176 -21.15 5.09 18.57
C LYS A 176 -20.32 4.16 17.66
N VAL A 177 -19.77 4.69 16.57
CA VAL A 177 -18.90 3.93 15.65
C VAL A 177 -17.59 3.56 16.34
N LYS A 178 -17.02 4.44 17.16
CA LYS A 178 -15.84 4.16 17.99
C LYS A 178 -16.01 2.89 18.83
N LYS A 179 -17.22 2.63 19.39
CA LYS A 179 -17.47 1.41 20.17
C LYS A 179 -17.30 0.12 19.36
N PHE A 180 -17.61 0.12 18.06
CA PHE A 180 -17.39 -1.06 17.22
C PHE A 180 -15.90 -1.34 17.08
N TYR A 181 -15.12 -0.32 16.74
CA TYR A 181 -13.67 -0.48 16.60
C TYR A 181 -12.96 -0.76 17.93
N SER A 182 -13.46 -0.21 19.04
CA SER A 182 -12.94 -0.49 20.39
C SER A 182 -13.20 -1.92 20.87
N SER A 183 -14.01 -2.73 20.17
CA SER A 183 -14.17 -4.14 20.49
C SER A 183 -12.87 -4.92 20.31
N PHE A 184 -11.99 -4.47 19.42
CA PHE A 184 -10.71 -5.11 19.13
C PHE A 184 -9.51 -4.16 19.16
N CYS A 185 -9.67 -2.90 18.75
CA CYS A 185 -8.58 -1.93 18.66
C CYS A 185 -8.15 -1.47 20.05
N GLN A 186 -6.88 -1.71 20.38
CA GLN A 186 -6.21 -1.29 21.62
C GLN A 186 -5.56 0.08 21.50
N GLY A 187 -5.39 0.59 20.27
CA GLY A 187 -4.88 1.92 20.02
C GLY A 187 -5.86 3.03 20.39
N GLU A 188 -5.40 4.26 20.46
CA GLU A 188 -6.26 5.41 20.68
C GLU A 188 -7.17 5.64 19.47
N ILE A 189 -8.47 5.88 19.72
CA ILE A 189 -9.43 6.21 18.69
C ILE A 189 -9.92 7.65 18.90
N VAL A 190 -9.54 8.53 17.96
CA VAL A 190 -9.91 9.95 17.99
C VAL A 190 -11.15 10.17 17.13
N VAL A 191 -12.15 10.87 17.68
CA VAL A 191 -13.33 11.31 16.94
C VAL A 191 -13.21 12.79 16.57
N THR A 192 -13.38 13.08 15.27
CA THR A 192 -13.27 14.42 14.68
C THR A 192 -14.33 14.63 13.59
N ASP A 193 -14.26 15.68 12.79
CA ASP A 193 -15.08 15.86 11.61
C ASP A 193 -14.57 15.02 10.41
N ILE A 194 -15.45 14.81 9.42
CA ILE A 194 -15.16 13.94 8.25
C ILE A 194 -13.97 14.49 7.46
N ARG A 195 -13.91 15.80 7.21
CA ARG A 195 -12.84 16.40 6.40
C ARG A 195 -11.47 16.29 7.05
N THR A 196 -11.41 16.47 8.37
CA THR A 196 -10.18 16.26 9.14
C THR A 196 -9.75 14.80 9.09
N ALA A 197 -10.68 13.85 9.17
CA ALA A 197 -10.35 12.42 9.06
C ALA A 197 -9.82 12.04 7.67
N GLU A 198 -10.42 12.55 6.58
CA GLU A 198 -9.92 12.39 5.22
C GLU A 198 -8.47 12.92 5.09
N MET A 199 -8.25 14.15 5.57
CA MET A 199 -6.94 14.81 5.47
C MET A 199 -5.86 14.09 6.28
N THR A 200 -6.14 13.68 7.52
CA THR A 200 -5.12 13.06 8.39
C THR A 200 -4.53 11.80 7.78
N LYS A 201 -5.37 10.95 7.18
CA LYS A 201 -4.92 9.72 6.53
C LYS A 201 -3.96 9.99 5.36
N VAL A 202 -4.32 10.92 4.50
CA VAL A 202 -3.50 11.30 3.33
C VAL A 202 -2.20 11.96 3.77
N VAL A 203 -2.24 12.83 4.79
CA VAL A 203 -1.06 13.53 5.32
C VAL A 203 -0.04 12.56 5.93
N GLU A 204 -0.46 11.52 6.64
CA GLU A 204 0.46 10.52 7.20
C GLU A 204 1.31 9.84 6.11
N ASN A 205 0.68 9.42 5.02
CA ASN A 205 1.39 8.81 3.89
C ASN A 205 2.21 9.83 3.12
N THR A 206 1.71 11.05 2.97
CA THR A 206 2.43 12.16 2.33
C THR A 206 3.70 12.52 3.10
N PHE A 207 3.64 12.60 4.43
CA PHE A 207 4.83 12.85 5.27
C PHE A 207 5.91 11.79 5.03
N ARG A 208 5.52 10.52 4.97
CA ARG A 208 6.46 9.42 4.67
C ARG A 208 7.04 9.54 3.27
N ALA A 209 6.21 9.84 2.26
CA ALA A 209 6.66 10.01 0.88
C ALA A 209 7.69 11.16 0.74
N VAL A 210 7.43 12.30 1.37
CA VAL A 210 8.34 13.46 1.39
C VAL A 210 9.66 13.11 2.08
N ASN A 211 9.61 12.41 3.20
CA ASN A 211 10.82 12.00 3.93
C ASN A 211 11.66 10.97 3.14
N ILE A 212 11.00 10.04 2.42
CA ILE A 212 11.69 9.11 1.50
C ILE A 212 12.32 9.89 0.34
N ALA A 213 11.58 10.85 -0.25
CA ALA A 213 12.10 11.68 -1.34
C ALA A 213 13.34 12.48 -0.93
N PHE A 214 13.34 13.03 0.28
CA PHE A 214 14.51 13.70 0.82
C PHE A 214 15.71 12.76 0.93
N ALA A 215 15.52 11.52 1.43
CA ALA A 215 16.58 10.52 1.50
C ALA A 215 17.09 10.12 0.10
N ASN A 216 16.17 9.98 -0.87
CA ASN A 216 16.51 9.66 -2.26
C ASN A 216 17.29 10.80 -2.93
N GLU A 217 16.92 12.05 -2.69
CA GLU A 217 17.66 13.22 -3.18
C GLU A 217 19.05 13.28 -2.58
N LEU A 218 19.20 13.03 -1.26
CA LEU A 218 20.50 12.91 -0.62
C LEU A 218 21.36 11.82 -1.24
N ALA A 219 20.77 10.66 -1.57
CA ALA A 219 21.50 9.58 -2.24
C ALA A 219 22.06 10.04 -3.59
N LYS A 220 21.28 10.78 -4.40
CA LYS A 220 21.74 11.34 -5.68
C LYS A 220 22.87 12.34 -5.49
N ILE A 221 22.78 13.23 -4.49
CA ILE A 221 23.83 14.21 -4.15
C ILE A 221 25.10 13.50 -3.68
N CYS A 222 24.97 12.59 -2.73
CA CYS A 222 26.10 11.84 -2.17
C CYS A 222 26.82 11.01 -3.25
N ARG A 223 26.04 10.41 -4.16
CA ARG A 223 26.59 9.68 -5.31
C ARG A 223 27.42 10.59 -6.21
N HIS A 224 26.95 11.82 -6.49
CA HIS A 224 27.69 12.78 -7.30
C HIS A 224 29.06 13.11 -6.70
N ASP A 225 29.14 13.25 -5.39
CA ASP A 225 30.35 13.69 -4.68
C ASP A 225 31.14 12.53 -4.03
N ASN A 226 30.81 11.27 -4.35
CA ASN A 226 31.44 10.05 -3.78
C ASN A 226 31.39 10.01 -2.24
N MET A 227 30.27 10.41 -1.65
CA MET A 227 29.99 10.33 -0.21
C MET A 227 29.11 9.11 0.09
N ASP A 228 29.18 8.60 1.32
CA ASP A 228 28.28 7.54 1.81
C ASP A 228 27.01 8.15 2.42
N VAL A 229 25.90 8.03 1.70
CA VAL A 229 24.58 8.53 2.15
C VAL A 229 24.10 7.83 3.42
N TYR A 230 24.41 6.55 3.60
CA TYR A 230 23.96 5.77 4.75
C TYR A 230 24.69 6.19 6.02
N GLU A 231 26.00 6.48 5.94
CA GLU A 231 26.77 7.04 7.04
C GLU A 231 26.27 8.43 7.40
N ILE A 232 26.03 9.29 6.41
CA ILE A 232 25.49 10.65 6.61
C ILE A 232 24.14 10.59 7.30
N ILE A 233 23.19 9.77 6.83
CA ILE A 233 21.87 9.61 7.45
C ILE A 233 22.00 9.11 8.88
N LYS A 234 22.86 8.11 9.12
CA LYS A 234 23.12 7.59 10.46
C LYS A 234 23.61 8.67 11.43
N ILE A 235 24.55 9.49 11.00
CA ILE A 235 25.09 10.59 11.82
C ILE A 235 24.04 11.67 12.04
N CYS A 236 23.30 12.09 11.00
CA CYS A 236 22.25 13.08 11.11
C CYS A 236 21.14 12.63 12.07
N ASN A 237 20.75 11.36 12.05
CA ASN A 237 19.73 10.80 12.93
C ASN A 237 20.17 10.68 14.40
N MET A 238 21.45 10.93 14.72
CA MET A 238 21.88 11.11 16.12
C MET A 238 21.38 12.43 16.73
N HIS A 239 20.96 13.39 15.88
CA HIS A 239 20.36 14.62 16.35
C HIS A 239 18.89 14.40 16.78
N PRO A 240 18.45 14.80 17.98
CA PRO A 240 17.16 14.43 18.55
C PRO A 240 15.92 14.92 17.79
N ARG A 241 16.08 15.87 16.87
CA ARG A 241 15.00 16.41 16.04
C ARG A 241 15.07 15.94 14.57
N VAL A 242 15.94 14.99 14.25
CA VAL A 242 16.15 14.49 12.89
C VAL A 242 15.81 13.02 12.82
N ASN A 243 14.98 12.63 11.86
CA ASN A 243 14.63 11.24 11.58
C ASN A 243 14.46 11.03 10.07
N ILE A 244 15.60 10.97 9.37
CA ILE A 244 15.66 10.74 7.93
C ILE A 244 15.45 9.24 7.67
N LEU A 245 14.56 8.91 6.74
CA LEU A 245 14.35 7.55 6.27
C LEU A 245 15.51 7.08 5.38
N GLN A 246 15.49 5.80 5.00
CA GLN A 246 16.52 5.26 4.11
C GLN A 246 16.15 5.50 2.65
N PRO A 247 17.13 5.80 1.78
CA PRO A 247 16.89 5.84 0.35
C PRO A 247 16.63 4.44 -0.21
N GLY A 248 16.07 4.37 -1.41
CA GLY A 248 15.75 3.12 -2.08
C GLY A 248 15.54 3.29 -3.59
N PRO A 249 15.26 2.19 -4.31
CA PRO A 249 15.13 2.19 -5.76
C PRO A 249 13.83 2.82 -6.28
N GLY A 250 13.00 3.33 -5.40
CA GLY A 250 11.70 3.95 -5.66
C GLY A 250 10.69 3.61 -4.59
N VAL A 251 9.47 4.08 -4.75
CA VAL A 251 8.35 3.86 -3.83
C VAL A 251 7.23 3.14 -4.55
N GLY A 252 6.86 1.97 -4.05
CA GLY A 252 5.76 1.17 -4.57
C GLY A 252 4.62 0.99 -3.57
N GLY A 253 3.71 0.07 -3.88
CA GLY A 253 2.50 -0.20 -3.11
C GLY A 253 1.35 0.74 -3.48
N HIS A 254 0.25 0.62 -2.75
CA HIS A 254 -1.00 1.33 -3.08
C HIS A 254 -1.24 2.59 -2.22
N CYS A 255 -0.38 2.88 -1.25
CA CYS A 255 -0.61 3.97 -0.31
C CYS A 255 0.37 5.13 -0.53
N ILE A 256 1.67 4.92 -0.22
CA ILE A 256 2.68 6.00 -0.26
C ILE A 256 2.94 6.47 -1.69
N SER A 257 2.79 5.61 -2.69
CA SER A 257 2.93 5.95 -4.11
C SER A 257 1.69 6.65 -4.70
N VAL A 258 0.54 6.62 -4.01
CA VAL A 258 -0.76 7.10 -4.52
C VAL A 258 -1.32 8.27 -3.73
N ASP A 259 -1.48 8.15 -2.41
CA ASP A 259 -2.19 9.12 -1.58
C ASP A 259 -1.64 10.56 -1.68
N PRO A 260 -0.30 10.79 -1.76
CA PRO A 260 0.22 12.15 -1.90
C PRO A 260 -0.21 12.83 -3.20
N TRP A 261 -0.42 12.05 -4.27
CA TRP A 261 -0.91 12.58 -5.53
C TRP A 261 -2.33 13.16 -5.42
N PHE A 262 -3.16 12.69 -4.48
CA PHE A 262 -4.47 13.29 -4.23
C PHE A 262 -4.33 14.77 -3.84
N LEU A 263 -3.36 15.10 -2.96
CA LEU A 263 -3.11 16.49 -2.58
C LEU A 263 -2.56 17.32 -3.75
N VAL A 264 -1.71 16.74 -4.58
CA VAL A 264 -1.20 17.43 -5.78
C VAL A 264 -2.32 17.69 -6.78
N GLY A 265 -3.19 16.69 -7.02
CA GLY A 265 -4.31 16.81 -7.96
C GLY A 265 -5.39 17.81 -7.52
N ASP A 266 -5.68 17.88 -6.22
CA ASP A 266 -6.72 18.77 -5.69
C ASP A 266 -6.17 20.18 -5.37
N TYR A 267 -4.87 20.30 -5.03
CA TYR A 267 -4.22 21.56 -4.64
C TYR A 267 -2.95 21.87 -5.47
N PRO A 268 -3.01 21.86 -6.82
CA PRO A 268 -1.80 21.90 -7.67
C PRO A 268 -0.98 23.19 -7.54
N SER A 269 -1.60 24.30 -7.11
CA SER A 269 -0.90 25.55 -6.85
C SER A 269 -0.22 25.61 -5.48
N LEU A 270 -0.66 24.80 -4.51
CA LEU A 270 -0.22 24.80 -3.13
C LEU A 270 0.73 23.65 -2.79
N ALA A 271 0.50 22.45 -3.33
CA ALA A 271 1.21 21.22 -2.98
C ALA A 271 2.58 21.08 -3.69
N LYS A 272 3.40 22.13 -3.72
CA LYS A 272 4.67 22.16 -4.46
C LYS A 272 5.73 21.21 -3.92
N VAL A 273 5.93 21.21 -2.60
CA VAL A 273 6.90 20.31 -1.95
C VAL A 273 6.50 18.85 -2.16
N ILE A 274 5.19 18.55 -2.07
CA ILE A 274 4.68 17.19 -2.28
C ILE A 274 4.89 16.75 -3.73
N ASP A 275 4.56 17.61 -4.70
CA ASP A 275 4.72 17.33 -6.13
C ASP A 275 6.17 17.01 -6.49
N GLU A 276 7.12 17.83 -6.09
CA GLU A 276 8.55 17.61 -6.35
C GLU A 276 9.09 16.36 -5.61
N SER A 277 8.59 16.10 -4.39
CA SER A 277 8.94 14.88 -3.66
C SER A 277 8.45 13.62 -4.39
N MET A 278 7.23 13.63 -4.90
CA MET A 278 6.70 12.50 -5.65
C MET A 278 7.47 12.27 -6.96
N LYS A 279 7.80 13.33 -7.69
CA LYS A 279 8.67 13.23 -8.89
C LYS A 279 10.05 12.67 -8.55
N THR A 280 10.61 13.06 -7.41
CA THR A 280 11.90 12.52 -6.94
C THR A 280 11.83 11.02 -6.71
N ASN A 281 10.78 10.54 -6.04
CA ASN A 281 10.56 9.12 -5.80
C ASN A 281 10.29 8.33 -7.10
N ASP A 282 9.42 8.86 -7.97
CA ASP A 282 9.07 8.24 -9.26
C ASP A 282 10.28 8.19 -10.21
N GLY A 283 11.26 9.07 -10.05
CA GLY A 283 12.49 9.09 -10.83
C GLY A 283 13.59 8.13 -10.33
N MET A 284 13.39 7.44 -9.20
CA MET A 284 14.41 6.52 -8.67
C MET A 284 14.63 5.26 -9.51
N PRO A 285 13.61 4.62 -10.10
CA PRO A 285 13.83 3.49 -11.00
C PRO A 285 14.74 3.85 -12.19
N ASP A 286 14.55 5.02 -12.78
CA ASP A 286 15.42 5.53 -13.87
C ASP A 286 16.84 5.82 -13.36
N PHE A 287 16.97 6.35 -12.16
CA PHE A 287 18.29 6.57 -11.53
C PHE A 287 19.04 5.24 -11.31
N VAL A 288 18.35 4.20 -10.83
CA VAL A 288 18.93 2.85 -10.68
C VAL A 288 19.31 2.26 -12.04
N LEU A 289 18.47 2.40 -13.06
CA LEU A 289 18.77 1.92 -14.42
C LEU A 289 20.03 2.58 -14.98
N ASN A 290 20.17 3.89 -14.82
CA ASN A 290 21.37 4.62 -15.22
C ASN A 290 22.60 4.12 -14.44
N ARG A 291 22.44 3.86 -13.15
CA ARG A 291 23.51 3.32 -12.31
C ARG A 291 23.98 1.93 -12.75
N ILE A 292 23.05 1.07 -13.19
CA ILE A 292 23.38 -0.23 -13.79
C ILE A 292 24.31 -0.03 -15.00
N TYR A 293 23.95 0.86 -15.92
CA TYR A 293 24.77 1.10 -17.12
C TYR A 293 26.13 1.71 -16.81
N GLU A 294 26.23 2.60 -15.81
CA GLU A 294 27.53 3.12 -15.33
C GLU A 294 28.44 2.00 -14.83
N ILE A 295 27.92 1.11 -13.97
CA ILE A 295 28.66 -0.01 -13.40
C ILE A 295 29.06 -1.01 -14.48
N MET A 296 28.14 -1.32 -15.41
CA MET A 296 28.45 -2.18 -16.55
C MET A 296 29.63 -1.63 -17.36
N LYS A 297 29.62 -0.32 -17.66
CA LYS A 297 30.71 0.35 -18.38
C LYS A 297 32.04 0.28 -17.58
N GLU A 298 31.99 0.55 -16.29
CA GLU A 298 33.18 0.50 -15.40
C GLU A 298 33.79 -0.91 -15.35
N LYS A 299 32.95 -1.95 -15.31
CA LYS A 299 33.33 -3.35 -15.23
C LYS A 299 33.57 -4.01 -16.58
N GLY A 300 33.36 -3.31 -17.69
CA GLY A 300 33.50 -3.87 -19.04
C GLY A 300 32.43 -4.89 -19.39
N LEU A 301 31.28 -4.85 -18.73
CA LEU A 301 30.11 -5.70 -19.03
C LEU A 301 29.35 -5.10 -20.20
N THR A 302 29.26 -5.81 -21.31
CA THR A 302 28.64 -5.32 -22.55
C THR A 302 27.28 -5.96 -22.82
N ASP A 303 26.96 -7.06 -22.14
CA ASP A 303 25.73 -7.83 -22.35
C ASP A 303 24.73 -7.59 -21.20
N VAL A 304 23.68 -6.82 -21.49
CA VAL A 304 22.60 -6.54 -20.54
C VAL A 304 21.87 -7.81 -20.09
N SER A 305 21.85 -8.86 -20.92
CA SER A 305 21.26 -10.14 -20.56
C SER A 305 22.02 -10.89 -19.45
N ARG A 306 23.20 -10.40 -19.07
CA ARG A 306 23.97 -10.90 -17.92
C ARG A 306 23.72 -10.11 -16.63
N VAL A 307 22.75 -9.16 -16.65
CA VAL A 307 22.34 -8.40 -15.47
C VAL A 307 21.01 -8.93 -14.96
N GLY A 308 20.93 -9.22 -13.67
CA GLY A 308 19.76 -9.72 -13.00
C GLY A 308 19.22 -8.76 -11.94
N LEU A 309 17.92 -8.53 -11.96
CA LEU A 309 17.18 -7.79 -10.92
C LEU A 309 16.65 -8.82 -9.91
N TYR A 310 17.05 -8.68 -8.67
CA TYR A 310 16.55 -9.48 -7.56
C TYR A 310 15.43 -8.72 -6.84
N GLY A 311 14.18 -9.23 -6.90
CA GLY A 311 12.98 -8.68 -6.32
C GLY A 311 12.07 -7.98 -7.32
N LEU A 312 10.82 -8.45 -7.45
CA LEU A 312 9.72 -7.89 -8.26
C LEU A 312 8.66 -7.21 -7.42
N THR A 313 8.53 -7.57 -6.16
CA THR A 313 7.55 -6.99 -5.25
C THR A 313 7.94 -5.58 -4.83
N TYR A 314 6.97 -4.80 -4.33
CA TYR A 314 7.30 -3.45 -3.84
C TYR A 314 7.91 -3.45 -2.43
N LYS A 315 7.76 -4.54 -1.70
CA LYS A 315 8.19 -4.68 -0.31
C LYS A 315 8.72 -6.08 -0.04
N GLU A 316 9.60 -6.19 0.95
CA GLU A 316 10.17 -7.45 1.41
C GLU A 316 9.12 -8.43 1.93
N ASN A 317 9.28 -9.73 1.59
CA ASN A 317 8.54 -10.86 2.13
C ASN A 317 7.00 -10.80 1.94
N VAL A 318 6.55 -10.21 0.85
CA VAL A 318 5.15 -10.18 0.39
C VAL A 318 5.07 -10.52 -1.10
N ASP A 319 3.91 -10.91 -1.58
CA ASP A 319 3.61 -11.24 -2.98
C ASP A 319 2.93 -10.08 -3.75
N ASP A 320 3.08 -8.85 -3.26
CA ASP A 320 2.43 -7.66 -3.81
C ASP A 320 3.38 -6.86 -4.72
N MET A 321 3.00 -6.74 -5.99
CA MET A 321 3.77 -6.07 -7.04
C MET A 321 3.20 -4.69 -7.43
N ARG A 322 2.16 -4.21 -6.76
CA ARG A 322 1.51 -2.94 -7.14
C ARG A 322 2.49 -1.78 -7.07
N GLU A 323 2.57 -1.02 -8.18
CA GLU A 323 3.50 0.12 -8.34
C GLU A 323 4.96 -0.23 -7.98
N SER A 324 5.40 -1.48 -8.27
CA SER A 324 6.77 -1.93 -7.98
C SER A 324 7.82 -1.10 -8.71
N PRO A 325 8.87 -0.62 -8.02
CA PRO A 325 9.99 0.06 -8.65
C PRO A 325 10.71 -0.79 -9.70
N THR A 326 10.76 -2.11 -9.51
CA THR A 326 11.37 -3.02 -10.49
C THR A 326 10.55 -3.08 -11.78
N LEU A 327 9.22 -3.13 -11.69
CA LEU A 327 8.36 -3.06 -12.89
C LEU A 327 8.50 -1.73 -13.60
N GLN A 328 8.56 -0.62 -12.87
CA GLN A 328 8.78 0.71 -13.45
C GLN A 328 10.16 0.82 -14.14
N LEU A 329 11.20 0.21 -13.57
CA LEU A 329 12.52 0.13 -14.19
C LEU A 329 12.48 -0.66 -15.51
N LEU A 330 11.80 -1.81 -15.53
CA LEU A 330 11.63 -2.61 -16.74
C LEU A 330 10.85 -1.87 -17.84
N GLU A 331 9.78 -1.16 -17.47
CA GLU A 331 9.03 -0.29 -18.40
C GLU A 331 9.90 0.83 -18.95
N SER A 332 10.75 1.43 -18.12
CA SER A 332 11.70 2.46 -18.56
C SER A 332 12.71 1.88 -19.54
N GLN A 333 13.25 0.68 -19.26
CA GLN A 333 14.15 -0.01 -20.18
C GLN A 333 13.49 -0.28 -21.53
N GLU A 334 12.25 -0.76 -21.57
CA GLU A 334 11.51 -1.00 -22.82
C GLU A 334 11.30 0.29 -23.63
N ARG A 335 10.98 1.41 -22.95
CA ARG A 335 10.86 2.73 -23.61
C ARG A 335 12.14 3.18 -24.31
N HIS A 336 13.30 2.78 -23.79
CA HIS A 336 14.61 3.05 -24.40
C HIS A 336 15.04 2.00 -25.44
N LEU A 337 14.10 1.13 -25.88
CA LEU A 337 14.36 0.04 -26.86
C LEU A 337 15.46 -0.93 -26.39
N ALA A 338 15.72 -0.99 -25.10
CA ALA A 338 16.61 -1.96 -24.49
C ALA A 338 15.77 -3.09 -23.84
N THR A 339 16.27 -4.30 -23.91
CA THR A 339 15.64 -5.48 -23.31
C THR A 339 16.73 -6.44 -22.84
N GLY A 340 16.36 -7.41 -22.04
CA GLY A 340 17.26 -8.50 -21.70
C GLY A 340 17.61 -8.64 -20.24
N LEU A 341 17.28 -7.69 -19.38
CA LEU A 341 17.43 -7.86 -17.94
C LEU A 341 16.69 -9.12 -17.48
N LYS A 342 17.35 -9.90 -16.63
CA LYS A 342 16.78 -11.07 -15.98
C LYS A 342 16.17 -10.68 -14.66
N VAL A 343 15.16 -11.42 -14.22
CA VAL A 343 14.44 -11.09 -13.00
C VAL A 343 14.19 -12.34 -12.17
N TYR A 344 14.34 -12.21 -10.87
CA TYR A 344 13.97 -13.24 -9.90
C TYR A 344 13.34 -12.62 -8.67
N ASP A 345 12.28 -13.27 -8.17
CA ASP A 345 11.64 -12.93 -6.89
C ASP A 345 11.13 -14.21 -6.22
N PRO A 346 11.48 -14.46 -4.94
CA PRO A 346 11.10 -15.71 -4.26
C PRO A 346 9.59 -15.81 -3.97
N PHE A 347 8.85 -14.70 -4.01
CA PHE A 347 7.41 -14.66 -3.70
C PHE A 347 6.52 -14.69 -4.95
N ILE A 348 7.09 -14.45 -6.15
CA ILE A 348 6.35 -14.42 -7.40
C ILE A 348 6.58 -15.73 -8.18
N THR A 349 5.64 -16.65 -8.02
CA THR A 349 5.72 -18.00 -8.57
C THR A 349 5.15 -18.16 -9.98
N LYS A 350 4.53 -17.10 -10.52
CA LYS A 350 3.96 -17.10 -11.88
C LYS A 350 4.80 -16.16 -12.77
N ASP A 351 4.85 -16.47 -14.05
CA ASP A 351 5.48 -15.58 -15.04
C ASP A 351 4.66 -14.30 -15.18
N VAL A 352 5.25 -13.16 -14.82
CA VAL A 352 4.65 -11.82 -14.92
C VAL A 352 5.47 -10.88 -15.78
N VAL A 353 6.76 -11.18 -15.98
CA VAL A 353 7.67 -10.43 -16.83
C VAL A 353 8.51 -11.37 -17.70
N LYS A 354 9.07 -10.83 -18.78
CA LYS A 354 10.03 -11.57 -19.62
C LYS A 354 11.30 -11.90 -18.83
N ASN A 355 11.95 -13.01 -19.18
CA ASN A 355 13.22 -13.45 -18.58
C ASN A 355 13.14 -13.63 -17.04
N GLN A 356 11.99 -14.05 -16.54
CA GLN A 356 11.77 -14.34 -15.13
C GLN A 356 12.29 -15.73 -14.77
N TYR A 357 12.96 -15.83 -13.64
CA TYR A 357 13.46 -17.05 -13.02
C TYR A 357 12.62 -17.40 -11.78
N HIS A 358 12.51 -18.70 -11.47
CA HIS A 358 11.79 -19.21 -10.29
C HIS A 358 12.72 -20.01 -9.35
N ASP A 359 14.01 -20.05 -9.66
CA ASP A 359 15.05 -20.68 -8.86
C ASP A 359 16.25 -19.74 -8.71
N LEU A 360 16.65 -19.49 -7.46
CA LEU A 360 17.72 -18.55 -7.14
C LEU A 360 19.08 -19.00 -7.73
N ASP A 361 19.38 -20.30 -7.66
CA ASP A 361 20.69 -20.79 -8.12
C ASP A 361 20.78 -20.74 -9.64
N ALA A 362 19.69 -21.06 -10.35
CA ALA A 362 19.62 -20.91 -11.81
C ALA A 362 19.72 -19.43 -12.23
N PHE A 363 19.04 -18.51 -11.52
CA PHE A 363 19.15 -17.09 -11.75
C PHE A 363 20.60 -16.61 -11.57
N LEU A 364 21.21 -16.93 -10.44
CA LEU A 364 22.59 -16.52 -10.14
C LEU A 364 23.61 -17.13 -11.10
N ALA A 365 23.41 -18.36 -11.57
CA ALA A 365 24.31 -18.98 -12.54
C ALA A 365 24.34 -18.25 -13.90
N ASP A 366 23.24 -17.59 -14.26
CA ASP A 366 23.07 -16.97 -15.56
C ASP A 366 23.27 -15.44 -15.59
N VAL A 367 23.71 -14.83 -14.49
CA VAL A 367 24.01 -13.40 -14.41
C VAL A 367 25.44 -13.15 -13.89
N ASP A 368 26.05 -12.06 -14.33
CA ASP A 368 27.36 -11.58 -13.83
C ASP A 368 27.21 -10.40 -12.88
N MET A 369 26.10 -9.67 -13.01
CA MET A 369 25.74 -8.56 -12.14
C MET A 369 24.37 -8.81 -11.51
N VAL A 370 24.26 -8.59 -10.20
CA VAL A 370 23.00 -8.67 -9.43
C VAL A 370 22.65 -7.29 -8.89
N VAL A 371 21.42 -6.85 -9.13
CA VAL A 371 20.85 -5.61 -8.60
C VAL A 371 19.80 -5.97 -7.56
N VAL A 372 20.04 -5.65 -6.30
CA VAL A 372 19.13 -5.95 -5.20
C VAL A 372 18.08 -4.84 -5.11
N MET A 373 16.96 -5.06 -5.79
CA MET A 373 15.81 -4.14 -5.83
C MET A 373 14.88 -4.29 -4.62
N VAL A 374 14.85 -5.48 -4.01
CA VAL A 374 14.03 -5.77 -2.81
C VAL A 374 14.86 -6.57 -1.81
N LYS A 375 14.78 -6.18 -0.54
CA LYS A 375 15.59 -6.75 0.54
C LYS A 375 14.93 -7.95 1.23
N HIS A 376 14.45 -8.94 0.45
CA HIS A 376 13.89 -10.17 1.01
C HIS A 376 14.84 -10.87 1.98
N THR A 377 14.29 -11.61 2.92
CA THR A 377 15.08 -12.41 3.88
C THR A 377 15.96 -13.40 3.16
N GLU A 378 15.50 -14.03 2.07
CA GLU A 378 16.23 -15.00 1.28
C GLU A 378 17.59 -14.50 0.81
N ILE A 379 17.69 -13.27 0.26
CA ILE A 379 18.98 -12.77 -0.25
C ILE A 379 19.97 -12.52 0.89
N ARG A 380 19.50 -12.12 2.07
CA ARG A 380 20.33 -11.94 3.26
C ARG A 380 20.91 -13.26 3.78
N GLU A 381 20.10 -14.32 3.70
CA GLU A 381 20.50 -15.68 4.11
C GLU A 381 21.42 -16.36 3.07
N ASN A 382 21.45 -15.88 1.83
CA ASN A 382 22.25 -16.43 0.74
C ASN A 382 23.33 -15.47 0.22
N VAL A 383 23.82 -14.54 1.05
CA VAL A 383 24.84 -13.56 0.67
C VAL A 383 26.10 -14.23 0.11
N ASP A 384 26.51 -15.38 0.63
CA ASP A 384 27.68 -16.12 0.16
C ASP A 384 27.56 -16.55 -1.33
N LYS A 385 26.35 -16.78 -1.84
CA LYS A 385 26.09 -17.10 -3.25
C LYS A 385 26.36 -15.94 -4.19
N LEU A 386 26.45 -14.72 -3.67
CA LEU A 386 26.78 -13.51 -4.45
C LEU A 386 28.27 -13.31 -4.63
N ALA A 387 29.12 -14.13 -4.01
CA ALA A 387 30.57 -14.02 -4.11
C ALA A 387 31.04 -14.11 -5.58
N GLY A 388 31.87 -13.16 -5.98
CA GLY A 388 32.42 -13.07 -7.35
C GLY A 388 31.48 -12.38 -8.36
N LYS A 389 30.29 -11.94 -7.96
CA LYS A 389 29.39 -11.16 -8.79
C LYS A 389 29.63 -9.65 -8.62
N VAL A 390 29.30 -8.88 -9.64
CA VAL A 390 29.13 -7.43 -9.49
C VAL A 390 27.79 -7.18 -8.82
N ILE A 391 27.76 -6.40 -7.74
CA ILE A 391 26.56 -6.21 -6.95
C ILE A 391 26.22 -4.73 -6.88
N LEU A 392 24.98 -4.36 -7.22
CA LEU A 392 24.36 -3.08 -6.89
C LEU A 392 23.30 -3.33 -5.81
N ASP A 393 23.57 -2.88 -4.61
CA ASP A 393 22.65 -3.01 -3.47
C ASP A 393 21.90 -1.69 -3.26
N CYS A 394 20.61 -1.67 -3.59
CA CYS A 394 19.76 -0.50 -3.45
C CYS A 394 19.26 -0.25 -2.01
N HIS A 395 19.62 -1.13 -1.06
CA HIS A 395 19.12 -1.08 0.31
C HIS A 395 20.19 -1.13 1.41
N ASN A 396 21.46 -1.21 1.01
CA ASN A 396 22.61 -1.33 1.92
C ASN A 396 22.49 -2.50 2.92
N ILE A 397 22.17 -3.69 2.39
CA ILE A 397 21.98 -4.91 3.19
C ILE A 397 23.06 -5.96 2.95
N ILE A 398 23.85 -5.82 1.89
CA ILE A 398 24.90 -6.78 1.49
C ILE A 398 26.26 -6.29 1.98
N ASN A 399 26.82 -7.04 2.92
CA ASN A 399 28.14 -6.73 3.48
C ASN A 399 29.24 -7.58 2.80
N LEU A 400 29.55 -7.28 1.54
CA LEU A 400 30.64 -7.88 0.78
C LEU A 400 31.57 -6.79 0.24
N PRO A 401 32.87 -7.09 0.04
CA PRO A 401 33.81 -6.13 -0.57
C PRO A 401 33.38 -5.76 -2.00
N GLY A 402 33.47 -4.48 -2.35
CA GLY A 402 33.23 -4.00 -3.71
C GLY A 402 31.75 -3.91 -4.12
N VAL A 403 30.82 -3.95 -3.18
CA VAL A 403 29.40 -3.71 -3.43
C VAL A 403 29.18 -2.23 -3.78
N TYR A 404 28.43 -2.01 -4.85
CA TYR A 404 27.96 -0.69 -5.25
C TYR A 404 26.64 -0.34 -4.55
N HIS A 405 26.42 0.93 -4.28
CA HIS A 405 25.18 1.46 -3.74
C HIS A 405 24.57 2.52 -4.67
N ILE A 406 23.29 2.86 -4.44
CA ILE A 406 22.57 3.95 -5.13
C ILE A 406 23.04 5.31 -4.68
#